data_dd917e2915285367e5c1f006d8b24c0b
#
_entry.id   dd917e2915285367e5c1f006d8b24c0b
#
_cell.length_a   1.000
_cell.length_b   1.000
_cell.length_c   1.000
_cell.angle_alpha   90.00
_cell.angle_beta   90.00
_cell.angle_gamma   90.00
#
_symmetry.space_group_name_H-M   'P 1'
#
loop_
_entity.id
_entity.type
_entity.pdbx_description
1 polymer ?
#
loop_
_entity_poly.entity_id
_entity_poly.type
_entity_poly.pdbx_seq_one_letter_code
_entity_poly.pdbx_strand_id
1 'polypeptide(L)'
;MPGRPTVVLVHGAFADSTAWNPVLAGLTRQDVDAIAVANPLRSLRGDAEYLRDVVKGLDRPVILVGHSYGGMVITEAATDLDPVRGLVYVAAFTPDHGESAFELAGKFAGSTLGSALLAYPVADGGNEVRIDPAKFHMQFAADLELEDAILLGRTQRPVTEKALTDGLSTDKPAWKTLPTWQVFGDADRTIPVGLFRFQVSRSAPQGVHEVAGASHAIATSQPEAVTATILRAVAYATAQ
;
A
#
# COMPACT_ATOMS: atom_id res chain seq x y z
N MET A 1 0.05 -30.82 -1.97
CA MET A 1 0.76 -29.61 -2.42
C MET A 1 0.21 -28.45 -1.60
N PRO A 2 1.02 -27.55 -1.09
CA PRO A 2 0.47 -26.33 -0.50
C PRO A 2 -0.39 -25.65 -1.56
N GLY A 3 -1.60 -25.25 -1.18
CA GLY A 3 -2.54 -24.60 -2.10
C GLY A 3 -1.94 -23.27 -2.63
N ARG A 4 -2.36 -22.86 -3.82
CA ARG A 4 -2.01 -21.54 -4.39
C ARG A 4 -2.36 -20.44 -3.36
N PRO A 5 -1.47 -19.47 -3.08
CA PRO A 5 -1.73 -18.48 -2.07
C PRO A 5 -2.87 -17.54 -2.48
N THR A 6 -3.67 -17.09 -1.50
CA THR A 6 -4.63 -15.99 -1.68
C THR A 6 -3.89 -14.65 -1.60
N VAL A 7 -4.25 -13.72 -2.46
CA VAL A 7 -3.72 -12.35 -2.46
C VAL A 7 -4.61 -11.47 -1.58
N VAL A 8 -4.03 -10.79 -0.59
CA VAL A 8 -4.73 -9.84 0.29
C VAL A 8 -4.24 -8.44 -0.02
N LEU A 9 -5.13 -7.61 -0.58
CA LEU A 9 -4.87 -6.24 -1.03
C LEU A 9 -5.26 -5.25 0.06
N VAL A 10 -4.31 -4.40 0.47
CA VAL A 10 -4.46 -3.43 1.57
C VAL A 10 -4.27 -2.02 1.01
N HIS A 11 -5.35 -1.24 0.97
CA HIS A 11 -5.28 0.14 0.49
C HIS A 11 -4.58 1.07 1.49
N GLY A 12 -4.06 2.19 0.98
CA GLY A 12 -3.43 3.24 1.77
C GLY A 12 -4.38 4.31 2.27
N ALA A 13 -3.80 5.39 2.79
CA ALA A 13 -4.51 6.62 3.12
C ALA A 13 -5.17 7.23 1.86
N PHE A 14 -6.26 7.94 2.05
CA PHE A 14 -6.99 8.66 0.99
C PHE A 14 -7.57 7.76 -0.10
N ALA A 15 -7.71 6.46 0.18
CA ALA A 15 -8.29 5.46 -0.70
C ALA A 15 -9.19 4.51 0.10
N ASP A 16 -9.94 3.68 -0.59
CA ASP A 16 -10.66 2.54 -0.01
C ASP A 16 -10.40 1.26 -0.83
N SER A 17 -11.06 0.17 -0.46
CA SER A 17 -10.86 -1.12 -1.14
C SER A 17 -11.25 -1.10 -2.63
N THR A 18 -12.08 -0.16 -3.08
CA THR A 18 -12.50 -0.07 -4.50
C THR A 18 -11.37 0.40 -5.43
N ALA A 19 -10.35 1.07 -4.89
CA ALA A 19 -9.14 1.41 -5.65
C ALA A 19 -8.41 0.18 -6.22
N TRP A 20 -8.68 -1.01 -5.67
CA TRP A 20 -8.15 -2.28 -6.14
C TRP A 20 -8.99 -2.97 -7.21
N ASN A 21 -10.19 -2.46 -7.56
CA ASN A 21 -11.09 -3.13 -8.50
C ASN A 21 -10.44 -3.52 -9.84
N PRO A 22 -9.63 -2.68 -10.51
CA PRO A 22 -8.96 -3.07 -11.75
C PRO A 22 -7.95 -4.20 -11.56
N VAL A 23 -7.21 -4.20 -10.44
CA VAL A 23 -6.25 -5.25 -10.10
C VAL A 23 -6.97 -6.54 -9.73
N LEU A 24 -8.06 -6.49 -8.94
CA LEU A 24 -8.90 -7.64 -8.65
C LEU A 24 -9.42 -8.29 -9.94
N ALA A 25 -9.91 -7.49 -10.89
CA ALA A 25 -10.35 -7.98 -12.19
C ALA A 25 -9.19 -8.64 -12.95
N GLY A 26 -7.96 -8.07 -12.87
CA GLY A 26 -6.75 -8.64 -13.46
C GLY A 26 -6.40 -10.00 -12.87
N LEU A 27 -6.39 -10.12 -11.55
CA LEU A 27 -6.10 -11.37 -10.82
C LEU A 27 -7.17 -12.44 -11.06
N THR A 28 -8.45 -12.05 -11.10
CA THR A 28 -9.55 -12.97 -11.42
C THR A 28 -9.39 -13.59 -12.81
N ARG A 29 -9.01 -12.80 -13.83
CA ARG A 29 -8.74 -13.31 -15.19
C ARG A 29 -7.56 -14.31 -15.24
N GLN A 30 -6.69 -14.30 -14.23
CA GLN A 30 -5.54 -15.22 -14.09
C GLN A 30 -5.82 -16.36 -13.11
N ASP A 31 -7.08 -16.54 -12.71
CA ASP A 31 -7.49 -17.58 -11.75
C ASP A 31 -6.70 -17.49 -10.43
N VAL A 32 -6.45 -16.27 -9.94
CA VAL A 32 -5.83 -16.00 -8.63
C VAL A 32 -6.90 -15.55 -7.67
N ASP A 33 -7.02 -16.28 -6.55
CA ASP A 33 -7.91 -15.90 -5.46
C ASP A 33 -7.38 -14.63 -4.77
N ALA A 34 -8.22 -13.61 -4.67
CA ALA A 34 -7.82 -12.32 -4.12
C ALA A 34 -8.96 -11.62 -3.38
N ILE A 35 -8.64 -10.94 -2.29
CA ILE A 35 -9.56 -10.09 -1.54
C ILE A 35 -8.95 -8.71 -1.32
N ALA A 36 -9.76 -7.66 -1.33
CA ALA A 36 -9.37 -6.31 -0.92
C ALA A 36 -10.01 -5.98 0.43
N VAL A 37 -9.18 -5.74 1.44
CA VAL A 37 -9.64 -5.46 2.80
C VAL A 37 -9.94 -3.98 3.01
N ALA A 38 -10.91 -3.66 3.85
CA ALA A 38 -11.23 -2.30 4.25
C ALA A 38 -10.31 -1.85 5.40
N ASN A 39 -9.13 -1.35 5.06
CA ASN A 39 -8.14 -0.88 6.02
C ASN A 39 -8.73 0.21 6.92
N PRO A 40 -8.70 0.10 8.27
CA PRO A 40 -9.37 1.03 9.17
C PRO A 40 -8.80 2.46 9.14
N LEU A 41 -7.50 2.63 8.92
CA LEU A 41 -6.79 3.93 8.89
C LEU A 41 -6.88 4.71 10.22
N ARG A 42 -6.79 4.01 11.37
CA ARG A 42 -6.92 4.59 12.70
C ARG A 42 -5.61 4.68 13.48
N SER A 43 -4.78 3.63 13.42
CA SER A 43 -3.44 3.56 13.99
C SER A 43 -2.69 2.43 13.34
N LEU A 44 -1.36 2.54 13.19
CA LEU A 44 -0.58 1.48 12.55
C LEU A 44 -0.77 0.13 13.25
N ARG A 45 -0.74 0.13 14.58
CA ARG A 45 -0.95 -1.08 15.37
C ARG A 45 -2.34 -1.69 15.15
N GLY A 46 -3.40 -0.89 15.28
CA GLY A 46 -4.78 -1.40 15.13
C GLY A 46 -5.09 -1.88 13.72
N ASP A 47 -4.57 -1.17 12.71
CA ASP A 47 -4.74 -1.54 11.30
C ASP A 47 -3.99 -2.85 10.99
N ALA A 48 -2.79 -3.04 11.57
CA ALA A 48 -2.03 -4.29 11.45
C ALA A 48 -2.69 -5.45 12.21
N GLU A 49 -3.22 -5.23 13.41
CA GLU A 49 -3.96 -6.24 14.16
C GLU A 49 -5.20 -6.71 13.38
N TYR A 50 -5.98 -5.78 12.82
CA TYR A 50 -7.11 -6.10 11.93
C TYR A 50 -6.67 -6.98 10.74
N LEU A 51 -5.57 -6.61 10.06
CA LEU A 51 -5.07 -7.41 8.94
C LEU A 51 -4.62 -8.80 9.38
N ARG A 52 -3.97 -8.93 10.54
CA ARG A 52 -3.57 -10.24 11.10
C ARG A 52 -4.77 -11.15 11.35
N ASP A 53 -5.89 -10.59 11.83
CA ASP A 53 -7.11 -11.37 12.07
C ASP A 53 -7.72 -11.85 10.75
N VAL A 54 -7.74 -11.00 9.71
CA VAL A 54 -8.18 -11.40 8.36
C VAL A 54 -7.31 -12.55 7.83
N VAL A 55 -5.98 -12.42 7.93
CA VAL A 55 -5.03 -13.45 7.44
C VAL A 55 -5.21 -14.78 8.16
N LYS A 56 -5.36 -14.76 9.48
CA LYS A 56 -5.62 -15.97 10.28
C LYS A 56 -6.95 -16.64 9.89
N GLY A 57 -7.98 -15.82 9.60
CA GLY A 57 -9.30 -16.32 9.20
C GLY A 57 -9.32 -16.99 7.82
N LEU A 58 -8.32 -16.74 6.96
CA LEU A 58 -8.22 -17.38 5.64
C LEU A 58 -7.72 -18.83 5.72
N ASP A 59 -6.97 -19.18 6.77
CA ASP A 59 -6.41 -20.53 7.03
C ASP A 59 -5.69 -21.12 5.79
N ARG A 60 -4.93 -20.32 5.09
CA ARG A 60 -4.15 -20.71 3.89
C ARG A 60 -2.96 -19.76 3.65
N PRO A 61 -1.97 -20.16 2.82
CA PRO A 61 -0.88 -19.26 2.44
C PRO A 61 -1.39 -17.97 1.80
N VAL A 62 -0.77 -16.84 2.12
CA VAL A 62 -1.15 -15.53 1.58
C VAL A 62 0.05 -14.74 1.04
N ILE A 63 -0.22 -13.91 0.03
CA ILE A 63 0.65 -12.80 -0.38
C ILE A 63 -0.03 -11.51 0.07
N LEU A 64 0.66 -10.71 0.87
CA LEU A 64 0.16 -9.39 1.26
C LEU A 64 0.62 -8.34 0.24
N VAL A 65 -0.30 -7.50 -0.19
CA VAL A 65 -0.05 -6.40 -1.13
C VAL A 65 -0.49 -5.10 -0.48
N GLY A 66 0.44 -4.17 -0.26
CA GLY A 66 0.15 -2.89 0.38
C GLY A 66 0.37 -1.72 -0.57
N HIS A 67 -0.63 -0.85 -0.71
CA HIS A 67 -0.50 0.42 -1.40
C HIS A 67 -0.20 1.54 -0.38
N SER A 68 0.78 2.40 -0.68
CA SER A 68 1.04 3.61 0.10
C SER A 68 1.26 3.31 1.60
N TYR A 69 0.45 3.89 2.49
CA TYR A 69 0.39 3.56 3.92
C TYR A 69 0.10 2.07 4.18
N GLY A 70 -0.60 1.39 3.27
CA GLY A 70 -0.79 -0.06 3.34
C GLY A 70 0.53 -0.85 3.41
N GLY A 71 1.64 -0.28 2.91
CA GLY A 71 2.98 -0.86 3.06
C GLY A 71 3.47 -0.88 4.51
N MET A 72 3.14 0.16 5.31
CA MET A 72 3.37 0.17 6.76
C MET A 72 2.61 -0.98 7.42
N VAL A 73 1.31 -1.10 7.08
CA VAL A 73 0.39 -2.09 7.66
C VAL A 73 0.82 -3.52 7.35
N ILE A 74 1.14 -3.83 6.09
CA ILE A 74 1.58 -5.20 5.74
C ILE A 74 2.93 -5.55 6.37
N THR A 75 3.83 -4.57 6.54
CA THR A 75 5.13 -4.80 7.18
C THR A 75 4.97 -5.14 8.67
N GLU A 76 4.14 -4.37 9.39
CA GLU A 76 3.84 -4.61 10.80
C GLU A 76 3.08 -5.93 10.99
N ALA A 77 2.04 -6.16 10.17
CA ALA A 77 1.18 -7.33 10.30
C ALA A 77 1.88 -8.66 9.99
N ALA A 78 2.79 -8.68 9.00
CA ALA A 78 3.45 -9.91 8.56
C ALA A 78 4.55 -10.41 9.49
N THR A 79 4.98 -9.59 10.46
CA THR A 79 6.02 -10.00 11.42
C THR A 79 5.57 -11.22 12.21
N ASP A 80 6.34 -12.32 12.14
CA ASP A 80 6.05 -13.59 12.81
C ASP A 80 4.64 -14.14 12.53
N LEU A 81 4.11 -13.92 11.32
CA LEU A 81 2.81 -14.41 10.87
C LEU A 81 2.98 -15.51 9.80
N ASP A 82 2.91 -16.76 10.23
CA ASP A 82 3.23 -17.96 9.45
C ASP A 82 2.55 -18.09 8.07
N PRO A 83 1.24 -17.78 7.88
CA PRO A 83 0.62 -17.90 6.57
C PRO A 83 1.20 -17.00 5.48
N VAL A 84 1.95 -15.93 5.83
CA VAL A 84 2.48 -14.97 4.85
C VAL A 84 3.69 -15.56 4.13
N ARG A 85 3.66 -15.55 2.79
CA ARG A 85 4.71 -16.09 1.91
C ARG A 85 5.47 -15.03 1.11
N GLY A 86 5.01 -13.78 1.14
CA GLY A 86 5.67 -12.68 0.46
C GLY A 86 4.91 -11.36 0.55
N LEU A 87 5.60 -10.27 0.26
CA LEU A 87 5.08 -8.91 0.36
C LEU A 87 5.24 -8.19 -0.97
N VAL A 88 4.20 -7.50 -1.42
CA VAL A 88 4.23 -6.63 -2.61
C VAL A 88 3.92 -5.19 -2.18
N TYR A 89 4.85 -4.29 -2.47
CA TYR A 89 4.73 -2.88 -2.18
C TYR A 89 4.35 -2.12 -3.45
N VAL A 90 3.19 -1.50 -3.46
CA VAL A 90 2.62 -0.77 -4.61
C VAL A 90 2.61 0.71 -4.27
N ALA A 91 3.51 1.50 -4.86
CA ALA A 91 3.74 2.92 -4.51
C ALA A 91 3.70 3.12 -2.97
N ALA A 92 4.43 2.27 -2.21
CA ALA A 92 4.22 2.09 -0.79
C ALA A 92 5.47 2.34 0.04
N PHE A 93 5.25 2.59 1.33
CA PHE A 93 6.31 2.64 2.33
C PHE A 93 6.81 1.23 2.66
N THR A 94 8.14 1.09 2.78
CA THR A 94 8.82 -0.13 3.25
C THR A 94 9.63 0.26 4.50
N PRO A 95 8.98 0.40 5.68
CA PRO A 95 9.59 1.00 6.87
C PRO A 95 10.59 0.09 7.55
N ASP A 96 11.59 0.69 8.21
CA ASP A 96 12.39 0.03 9.24
C ASP A 96 11.84 0.36 10.64
N HIS A 97 12.37 -0.28 11.69
CA HIS A 97 11.97 -0.04 13.08
C HIS A 97 11.95 1.45 13.42
N GLY A 98 10.87 1.90 14.03
CA GLY A 98 10.66 3.29 14.46
C GLY A 98 10.29 4.27 13.35
N GLU A 99 10.48 3.93 12.06
CA GLU A 99 10.10 4.82 10.95
C GLU A 99 8.57 4.92 10.80
N SER A 100 8.07 6.14 10.66
CA SER A 100 6.66 6.44 10.36
C SER A 100 6.45 6.82 8.89
N ALA A 101 5.22 6.73 8.41
CA ALA A 101 4.86 7.17 7.06
C ALA A 101 5.14 8.67 6.87
N PHE A 102 4.87 9.47 7.90
CA PHE A 102 5.10 10.92 7.88
C PHE A 102 6.58 11.27 7.74
N GLU A 103 7.46 10.64 8.53
CA GLU A 103 8.90 10.88 8.44
C GLU A 103 9.49 10.40 7.11
N LEU A 104 9.07 9.22 6.65
CA LEU A 104 9.53 8.68 5.37
C LEU A 104 9.12 9.58 4.19
N ALA A 105 7.87 10.08 4.18
CA ALA A 105 7.39 10.98 3.12
C ALA A 105 8.19 12.30 3.06
N GLY A 106 8.71 12.77 4.20
CA GLY A 106 9.55 13.97 4.29
C GLY A 106 11.04 13.75 4.01
N LYS A 107 11.48 12.50 3.85
CA LYS A 107 12.93 12.17 3.74
C LYS A 107 13.57 12.65 2.43
N PHE A 108 12.80 12.77 1.37
CA PHE A 108 13.25 13.23 0.05
C PHE A 108 12.37 14.36 -0.45
N ALA A 109 12.94 15.30 -1.17
CA ALA A 109 12.18 16.36 -1.83
C ALA A 109 11.29 15.80 -2.97
N GLY A 110 10.17 16.45 -3.24
CA GLY A 110 9.27 16.12 -4.36
C GLY A 110 7.80 15.89 -3.98
N SER A 111 7.50 15.56 -2.71
CA SER A 111 6.10 15.52 -2.26
C SER A 111 5.49 16.92 -2.17
N THR A 112 4.28 17.04 -2.69
CA THR A 112 3.44 18.25 -2.53
C THR A 112 2.20 17.98 -1.68
N LEU A 113 2.10 16.77 -1.09
CA LEU A 113 0.92 16.30 -0.36
C LEU A 113 0.49 17.24 0.76
N GLY A 114 1.44 17.74 1.56
CA GLY A 114 1.13 18.60 2.71
C GLY A 114 0.30 19.84 2.36
N SER A 115 0.50 20.42 1.17
CA SER A 115 -0.28 21.58 0.69
C SER A 115 -1.68 21.23 0.18
N ALA A 116 -1.97 19.94 0.03
CA ALA A 116 -3.24 19.44 -0.47
C ALA A 116 -4.14 18.85 0.65
N LEU A 117 -3.66 18.77 1.88
CA LEU A 117 -4.41 18.17 2.98
C LEU A 117 -5.40 19.15 3.62
N LEU A 118 -6.55 18.62 3.99
CA LEU A 118 -7.54 19.22 4.87
C LEU A 118 -7.64 18.37 6.15
N ALA A 119 -7.57 19.01 7.32
CA ALA A 119 -7.66 18.37 8.62
C ALA A 119 -8.95 18.77 9.34
N TYR A 120 -9.51 17.87 10.14
CA TYR A 120 -10.62 18.12 11.05
C TYR A 120 -10.50 17.26 12.32
N PRO A 121 -10.97 17.77 13.49
CA PRO A 121 -10.87 17.04 14.76
C PRO A 121 -11.82 15.82 14.79
N VAL A 122 -11.41 14.78 15.51
CA VAL A 122 -12.21 13.57 15.77
C VAL A 122 -12.52 13.41 17.25
N ALA A 123 -13.60 12.69 17.56
CA ALA A 123 -14.12 12.56 18.93
C ALA A 123 -13.11 11.92 19.89
N ASP A 124 -12.29 11.00 19.41
CA ASP A 124 -11.28 10.31 20.22
C ASP A 124 -9.99 11.13 20.45
N GLY A 125 -9.99 12.38 19.99
CA GLY A 125 -8.85 13.29 20.06
C GLY A 125 -7.92 13.19 18.83
N GLY A 126 -7.19 14.28 18.57
CA GLY A 126 -6.38 14.42 17.35
C GLY A 126 -7.22 14.80 16.13
N ASN A 127 -6.67 14.60 14.96
CA ASN A 127 -7.30 14.94 13.68
C ASN A 127 -7.36 13.74 12.74
N GLU A 128 -8.34 13.77 11.83
CA GLU A 128 -8.29 13.08 10.55
C GLU A 128 -7.86 14.05 9.47
N VAL A 129 -7.15 13.51 8.48
CA VAL A 129 -6.74 14.24 7.29
C VAL A 129 -7.28 13.57 6.03
N ARG A 130 -7.60 14.40 5.05
CA ARG A 130 -7.97 13.97 3.69
C ARG A 130 -7.36 14.90 2.66
N ILE A 131 -7.25 14.46 1.43
CA ILE A 131 -6.86 15.35 0.33
C ILE A 131 -8.06 16.24 -0.04
N ASP A 132 -7.81 17.53 -0.22
CA ASP A 132 -8.78 18.46 -0.77
C ASP A 132 -9.30 17.92 -2.12
N PRO A 133 -10.62 17.69 -2.27
CA PRO A 133 -11.18 17.15 -3.52
C PRO A 133 -10.83 17.96 -4.76
N ALA A 134 -10.64 19.27 -4.61
CA ALA A 134 -10.24 20.15 -5.72
C ALA A 134 -8.79 19.92 -6.17
N LYS A 135 -7.95 19.32 -5.31
CA LYS A 135 -6.54 19.03 -5.58
C LYS A 135 -6.27 17.55 -5.84
N PHE A 136 -7.26 16.68 -5.60
CA PHE A 136 -7.08 15.22 -5.58
C PHE A 136 -6.51 14.70 -6.91
N HIS A 137 -7.08 15.10 -8.05
CA HIS A 137 -6.59 14.67 -9.37
C HIS A 137 -5.09 14.94 -9.53
N MET A 138 -4.69 16.20 -9.40
CA MET A 138 -3.29 16.59 -9.61
C MET A 138 -2.33 16.02 -8.57
N GLN A 139 -2.81 15.77 -7.35
CA GLN A 139 -1.98 15.31 -6.23
C GLN A 139 -1.81 13.80 -6.18
N PHE A 140 -2.89 13.06 -6.44
CA PHE A 140 -2.97 11.62 -6.17
C PHE A 140 -3.10 10.78 -7.43
N ALA A 141 -3.82 11.27 -8.44
CA ALA A 141 -4.31 10.51 -9.59
C ALA A 141 -4.09 11.24 -10.93
N ALA A 142 -2.91 11.88 -11.08
CA ALA A 142 -2.65 12.81 -12.19
C ALA A 142 -2.60 12.13 -13.59
N ASP A 143 -2.44 10.83 -13.65
CA ASP A 143 -2.44 10.02 -14.88
C ASP A 143 -3.78 9.30 -15.15
N LEU A 144 -4.81 9.57 -14.34
CA LEU A 144 -6.18 9.14 -14.61
C LEU A 144 -6.98 10.21 -15.36
N GLU A 145 -8.04 9.79 -16.06
CA GLU A 145 -9.05 10.73 -16.55
C GLU A 145 -9.69 11.49 -15.37
N LEU A 146 -10.02 12.76 -15.60
CA LEU A 146 -10.52 13.64 -14.54
C LEU A 146 -11.78 13.10 -13.85
N GLU A 147 -12.67 12.46 -14.59
CA GLU A 147 -13.92 11.90 -14.06
C GLU A 147 -13.63 10.77 -13.06
N ASP A 148 -12.72 9.87 -13.37
CA ASP A 148 -12.31 8.77 -12.50
C ASP A 148 -11.59 9.29 -11.25
N ALA A 149 -10.71 10.28 -11.40
CA ALA A 149 -10.04 10.91 -10.28
C ALA A 149 -11.03 11.64 -9.34
N ILE A 150 -12.09 12.25 -9.87
CA ILE A 150 -13.15 12.88 -9.06
C ILE A 150 -13.89 11.80 -8.23
N LEU A 151 -14.20 10.65 -8.82
CA LEU A 151 -14.86 9.56 -8.11
C LEU A 151 -13.98 9.05 -6.96
N LEU A 152 -12.71 8.77 -7.22
CA LEU A 152 -11.75 8.36 -6.18
C LEU A 152 -11.63 9.42 -5.07
N GLY A 153 -11.56 10.70 -5.43
CA GLY A 153 -11.49 11.79 -4.45
C GLY A 153 -12.74 11.91 -3.57
N ARG A 154 -13.91 11.50 -4.07
CA ARG A 154 -15.16 11.50 -3.31
C ARG A 154 -15.34 10.29 -2.41
N THR A 155 -14.73 9.17 -2.75
CA THR A 155 -14.77 7.93 -1.98
C THR A 155 -13.55 7.75 -1.07
N GLN A 156 -12.58 8.68 -1.13
CA GLN A 156 -11.40 8.61 -0.28
C GLN A 156 -11.75 8.44 1.19
N ARG A 157 -11.13 7.47 1.86
CA ARG A 157 -11.24 7.31 3.31
C ARG A 157 -10.22 8.23 3.99
N PRO A 158 -10.65 9.12 4.89
CA PRO A 158 -9.75 9.90 5.72
C PRO A 158 -8.89 8.99 6.62
N VAL A 159 -7.69 9.44 6.92
CA VAL A 159 -6.74 8.76 7.81
C VAL A 159 -6.48 9.61 9.04
N THR A 160 -6.34 9.02 10.22
CA THR A 160 -5.92 9.76 11.41
C THR A 160 -4.45 10.18 11.30
N GLU A 161 -4.12 11.36 11.83
CA GLU A 161 -2.72 11.79 11.97
C GLU A 161 -1.90 10.74 12.74
N LYS A 162 -2.52 10.11 13.74
CA LYS A 162 -1.91 9.03 14.52
C LYS A 162 -1.42 7.88 13.62
N ALA A 163 -2.24 7.40 12.69
CA ALA A 163 -1.85 6.33 11.79
C ALA A 163 -0.62 6.71 10.93
N LEU A 164 -0.54 7.96 10.50
CA LEU A 164 0.59 8.45 9.71
C LEU A 164 1.87 8.69 10.53
N THR A 165 1.75 8.99 11.81
CA THR A 165 2.87 9.30 12.71
C THR A 165 3.31 8.13 13.59
N ASP A 166 2.52 7.07 13.71
CA ASP A 166 2.94 5.85 14.40
C ASP A 166 4.16 5.24 13.67
N GLY A 167 5.24 5.05 14.40
CA GLY A 167 6.43 4.34 13.91
C GLY A 167 6.21 2.82 13.90
N LEU A 168 6.91 2.12 13.00
CA LEU A 168 6.91 0.65 12.97
C LEU A 168 7.38 0.10 14.31
N SER A 169 6.55 -0.74 14.96
CA SER A 169 6.82 -1.19 16.33
C SER A 169 7.82 -2.35 16.41
N THR A 170 7.87 -3.18 15.38
CA THR A 170 8.75 -4.35 15.34
C THR A 170 10.20 -3.97 15.02
N ASP A 171 11.15 -4.58 15.72
CA ASP A 171 12.59 -4.52 15.42
C ASP A 171 13.01 -5.49 14.27
N LYS A 172 12.07 -6.34 13.84
CA LYS A 172 12.24 -7.31 12.75
C LYS A 172 11.23 -7.07 11.63
N PRO A 173 11.32 -5.97 10.87
CA PRO A 173 10.41 -5.70 9.77
C PRO A 173 10.32 -6.89 8.82
N ALA A 174 9.10 -7.30 8.46
CA ALA A 174 8.86 -8.52 7.72
C ALA A 174 9.58 -8.58 6.35
N TRP A 175 9.87 -7.43 5.74
CA TRP A 175 10.63 -7.36 4.49
C TRP A 175 12.10 -7.83 4.62
N LYS A 176 12.66 -7.91 5.85
CA LYS A 176 14.01 -8.45 6.12
C LYS A 176 14.06 -9.98 6.09
N THR A 177 12.92 -10.64 6.19
CA THR A 177 12.83 -12.11 6.29
C THR A 177 11.99 -12.76 5.20
N LEU A 178 11.04 -12.02 4.61
CA LEU A 178 10.16 -12.50 3.55
C LEU A 178 10.61 -11.95 2.18
N PRO A 179 10.39 -12.71 1.09
CA PRO A 179 10.61 -12.21 -0.26
C PRO A 179 9.66 -11.04 -0.56
N THR A 180 10.20 -10.00 -1.23
CA THR A 180 9.45 -8.78 -1.53
C THR A 180 9.52 -8.40 -3.00
N TRP A 181 8.51 -7.68 -3.48
CA TRP A 181 8.44 -7.05 -4.81
C TRP A 181 7.98 -5.61 -4.66
N GLN A 182 8.42 -4.75 -5.55
CA GLN A 182 8.03 -3.34 -5.55
C GLN A 182 7.59 -2.89 -6.94
N VAL A 183 6.50 -2.10 -7.01
CA VAL A 183 6.04 -1.41 -8.22
C VAL A 183 5.61 0.00 -7.84
N PHE A 184 6.09 1.02 -8.56
CA PHE A 184 5.82 2.43 -8.27
C PHE A 184 5.97 3.30 -9.51
N GLY A 185 5.36 4.49 -9.47
CA GLY A 185 5.45 5.48 -10.53
C GLY A 185 6.56 6.51 -10.28
N ASP A 186 7.17 7.03 -11.34
CA ASP A 186 8.17 8.11 -11.24
C ASP A 186 7.55 9.52 -11.20
N ALA A 187 6.24 9.64 -11.50
CA ALA A 187 5.49 10.90 -11.45
C ALA A 187 4.62 11.04 -10.19
N ASP A 188 4.86 10.21 -9.16
CA ASP A 188 4.16 10.26 -7.88
C ASP A 188 4.46 11.57 -7.13
N ARG A 189 3.41 12.34 -6.81
CA ARG A 189 3.48 13.61 -6.07
C ARG A 189 3.15 13.47 -4.58
N THR A 190 2.74 12.27 -4.16
CA THR A 190 2.44 11.91 -2.78
C THR A 190 3.68 11.37 -2.09
N ILE A 191 4.31 10.37 -2.69
CA ILE A 191 5.57 9.78 -2.22
C ILE A 191 6.64 10.02 -3.28
N PRO A 192 7.72 10.76 -2.96
CA PRO A 192 8.76 11.07 -3.94
C PRO A 192 9.44 9.80 -4.47
N VAL A 193 9.72 9.75 -5.77
CA VAL A 193 10.44 8.62 -6.41
C VAL A 193 11.80 8.34 -5.76
N GLY A 194 12.45 9.37 -5.22
CA GLY A 194 13.69 9.22 -4.45
C GLY A 194 13.54 8.32 -3.23
N LEU A 195 12.37 8.36 -2.55
CA LEU A 195 12.09 7.45 -1.45
C LEU A 195 11.94 6.01 -1.94
N PHE A 196 11.19 5.77 -3.01
CA PHE A 196 11.03 4.41 -3.54
C PHE A 196 12.38 3.79 -3.93
N ARG A 197 13.22 4.52 -4.65
CA ARG A 197 14.58 4.06 -5.03
C ARG A 197 15.46 3.79 -3.81
N PHE A 198 15.37 4.61 -2.75
CA PHE A 198 16.04 4.36 -1.47
C PHE A 198 15.52 3.07 -0.82
N GLN A 199 14.22 2.86 -0.76
CA GLN A 199 13.61 1.65 -0.19
C GLN A 199 13.98 0.39 -0.99
N VAL A 200 14.01 0.46 -2.33
CA VAL A 200 14.53 -0.61 -3.20
C VAL A 200 15.97 -0.95 -2.84
N SER A 201 16.83 0.06 -2.71
CA SER A 201 18.26 -0.12 -2.38
C SER A 201 18.46 -0.84 -1.05
N ARG A 202 17.63 -0.55 -0.02
CA ARG A 202 17.81 -1.17 1.30
C ARG A 202 17.11 -2.51 1.46
N SER A 203 16.00 -2.74 0.77
CA SER A 203 15.23 -3.99 0.91
C SER A 203 15.62 -5.08 -0.07
N ALA A 204 16.40 -4.75 -1.12
CA ALA A 204 16.87 -5.66 -2.16
C ALA A 204 15.76 -6.65 -2.63
N PRO A 205 14.63 -6.17 -3.17
CA PRO A 205 13.49 -7.01 -3.49
C PRO A 205 13.79 -7.98 -4.64
N GLN A 206 13.02 -9.08 -4.73
CA GLN A 206 13.09 -10.07 -5.80
C GLN A 206 12.73 -9.49 -7.19
N GLY A 207 11.99 -8.39 -7.21
CA GLY A 207 11.63 -7.69 -8.43
C GLY A 207 11.22 -6.25 -8.19
N VAL A 208 11.59 -5.38 -9.12
CA VAL A 208 11.24 -3.96 -9.12
C VAL A 208 10.63 -3.60 -10.47
N HIS A 209 9.58 -2.80 -10.45
CA HIS A 209 8.97 -2.24 -11.64
C HIS A 209 8.71 -0.73 -11.42
N GLU A 210 9.58 0.11 -11.95
CA GLU A 210 9.37 1.56 -12.00
C GLU A 210 8.60 1.89 -13.28
N VAL A 211 7.41 2.49 -13.14
CA VAL A 211 6.48 2.78 -14.25
C VAL A 211 6.59 4.27 -14.60
N ALA A 212 7.04 4.56 -15.81
CA ALA A 212 7.21 5.93 -16.28
C ALA A 212 5.86 6.66 -16.39
N GLY A 213 5.78 7.87 -15.83
CA GLY A 213 4.61 8.74 -15.88
C GLY A 213 3.47 8.35 -14.95
N ALA A 214 3.57 7.25 -14.21
CA ALA A 214 2.50 6.83 -13.31
C ALA A 214 2.45 7.69 -12.04
N SER A 215 1.22 8.06 -11.63
CA SER A 215 0.92 8.78 -10.41
C SER A 215 0.84 7.86 -9.19
N HIS A 216 0.43 8.42 -8.04
CA HIS A 216 0.22 7.63 -6.82
C HIS A 216 -0.92 6.63 -6.92
N ALA A 217 -1.94 6.90 -7.76
CA ALA A 217 -3.08 6.00 -7.99
C ALA A 217 -2.75 4.80 -8.91
N ILE A 218 -1.51 4.33 -8.91
CA ILE A 218 -0.96 3.33 -9.83
C ILE A 218 -1.78 2.02 -9.89
N ALA A 219 -2.42 1.61 -8.80
CA ALA A 219 -3.29 0.43 -8.77
C ALA A 219 -4.53 0.59 -9.68
N THR A 220 -4.98 1.83 -9.88
CA THR A 220 -6.12 2.16 -10.74
C THR A 220 -5.67 2.55 -12.15
N SER A 221 -4.59 3.33 -12.28
CA SER A 221 -4.12 3.86 -13.56
C SER A 221 -3.27 2.87 -14.37
N GLN A 222 -2.53 1.98 -13.68
CA GLN A 222 -1.59 1.02 -14.28
C GLN A 222 -1.83 -0.40 -13.75
N PRO A 223 -3.08 -0.91 -13.76
CA PRO A 223 -3.44 -2.18 -13.11
C PRO A 223 -2.71 -3.38 -13.69
N GLU A 224 -2.31 -3.34 -14.96
CA GLU A 224 -1.56 -4.41 -15.62
C GLU A 224 -0.15 -4.55 -15.02
N ALA A 225 0.55 -3.44 -14.78
CA ALA A 225 1.87 -3.42 -14.19
C ALA A 225 1.85 -3.94 -12.75
N VAL A 226 0.82 -3.53 -11.99
CA VAL A 226 0.60 -3.98 -10.61
C VAL A 226 0.24 -5.47 -10.58
N THR A 227 -0.71 -5.91 -11.40
CA THR A 227 -1.12 -7.32 -11.52
C THR A 227 0.06 -8.21 -11.89
N ALA A 228 0.86 -7.82 -12.89
CA ALA A 228 2.04 -8.57 -13.30
C ALA A 228 3.07 -8.73 -12.16
N THR A 229 3.26 -7.69 -11.35
CA THR A 229 4.15 -7.74 -10.18
C THR A 229 3.61 -8.70 -9.11
N ILE A 230 2.31 -8.67 -8.82
CA ILE A 230 1.66 -9.60 -7.89
C ILE A 230 1.77 -11.05 -8.38
N LEU A 231 1.55 -11.30 -9.67
CA LEU A 231 1.66 -12.66 -10.25
C LEU A 231 3.06 -13.25 -10.12
N ARG A 232 4.12 -12.44 -10.17
CA ARG A 232 5.50 -12.90 -9.88
C ARG A 232 5.64 -13.38 -8.44
N ALA A 233 5.05 -12.65 -7.48
CA ALA A 233 5.05 -13.06 -6.08
C ALA A 233 4.26 -14.36 -5.86
N VAL A 234 3.09 -14.49 -6.48
CA VAL A 234 2.27 -15.73 -6.44
C VAL A 234 3.03 -16.91 -7.03
N ALA A 235 3.66 -16.72 -8.20
CA ALA A 235 4.44 -17.77 -8.86
C ALA A 235 5.63 -18.23 -7.99
N TYR A 236 6.34 -17.30 -7.39
CA TYR A 236 7.44 -17.60 -6.46
C TYR A 236 6.97 -18.43 -5.27
N ALA A 237 5.89 -18.01 -4.60
CA ALA A 237 5.35 -18.70 -3.44
C ALA A 237 4.76 -20.09 -3.76
N THR A 238 4.31 -20.30 -5.00
CA THR A 238 3.78 -21.61 -5.45
C THR A 238 4.91 -22.60 -5.75
N ALA A 239 6.11 -22.12 -6.04
CA ALA A 239 7.28 -22.93 -6.37
C ALA A 239 8.08 -23.40 -5.13
N GLN A 240 7.74 -22.92 -3.93
CA GLN A 240 8.36 -23.31 -2.65
C GLN A 240 7.56 -24.44 -1.99
#